data_3a0540e6beef51e73106d1e874d8334c
#
_entry.id   3a0540e6beef51e73106d1e874d8334c
#
_cell.length_a   1.000
_cell.length_b   1.000
_cell.length_c   1.000
_cell.angle_alpha   90.00
_cell.angle_beta   90.00
_cell.angle_gamma   90.00
#
_symmetry.space_group_name_H-M   'P 1'
#
loop_
_entity.id
_entity.type
_entity.pdbx_description
1 polymer ?
#
loop_
_entity_poly.entity_id
_entity_poly.type
_entity_poly.pdbx_seq_one_letter_code
_entity_poly.pdbx_strand_id
1 'polypeptide(L)'
;IRNTREVSPHIGILIDTKGPEVRTTGLDTPIHYKAGDVVKIFGRPEMDTSRDILNVTYPDITKDVKVGDDILIDDGTLDFKVIENTGPMLVAQAQNDGDLGAHKSVNVPGEHIDLPALTDKDKRNIKLAISENIDFIAHSFVRSAADVKAVQDILDEYHSDIKIISKIENQEG
;
A
#
# COMPACT_ATOMS: atom_id res chain seq x y z
N ILE A 1 -23.69 4.65 -4.35
CA ILE A 1 -24.14 5.82 -3.55
C ILE A 1 -25.61 6.08 -3.82
N ARG A 2 -26.03 6.44 -5.04
CA ARG A 2 -27.42 6.79 -5.38
C ARG A 2 -28.40 5.72 -4.92
N ASN A 3 -28.23 4.46 -5.33
CA ASN A 3 -29.13 3.35 -4.94
C ASN A 3 -29.22 3.18 -3.41
N THR A 4 -28.11 3.40 -2.68
CA THR A 4 -28.10 3.32 -1.21
C THR A 4 -28.95 4.43 -0.60
N ARG A 5 -28.82 5.67 -1.11
CA ARG A 5 -29.61 6.82 -0.64
C ARG A 5 -31.09 6.71 -0.98
N GLU A 6 -31.44 6.06 -2.10
CA GLU A 6 -32.84 5.76 -2.46
C GLU A 6 -33.48 4.79 -1.47
N VAL A 7 -32.72 3.79 -0.98
CA VAL A 7 -33.21 2.83 0.02
C VAL A 7 -33.32 3.47 1.40
N SER A 8 -32.31 4.25 1.82
CA SER A 8 -32.34 4.95 3.09
C SER A 8 -31.42 6.16 3.06
N PRO A 9 -31.95 7.37 3.30
CA PRO A 9 -31.14 8.59 3.39
C PRO A 9 -30.28 8.66 4.66
N HIS A 10 -30.53 7.79 5.65
CA HIS A 10 -29.87 7.81 6.96
C HIS A 10 -28.70 6.82 7.07
N ILE A 11 -28.46 6.01 6.04
CA ILE A 11 -27.30 5.11 6.03
C ILE A 11 -26.04 5.95 5.80
N GLY A 12 -25.08 5.87 6.75
CA GLY A 12 -23.75 6.47 6.57
C GLY A 12 -23.00 5.77 5.43
N ILE A 13 -22.44 6.56 4.53
CA ILE A 13 -21.63 6.07 3.40
C ILE A 13 -20.19 6.45 3.64
N LEU A 14 -19.30 5.45 3.54
CA LEU A 14 -17.87 5.59 3.69
C LEU A 14 -17.20 5.21 2.39
N ILE A 15 -16.19 5.99 1.95
CA ILE A 15 -15.20 5.54 0.97
C ILE A 15 -13.90 5.23 1.65
N ASP A 16 -13.19 4.21 1.14
CA ASP A 16 -11.85 3.86 1.56
C ASP A 16 -10.83 4.35 0.51
N THR A 17 -9.79 5.06 0.93
CA THR A 17 -8.69 5.42 0.05
C THR A 17 -7.72 4.25 -0.05
N LYS A 18 -6.99 4.17 -1.17
CA LYS A 18 -5.93 3.17 -1.30
C LYS A 18 -4.74 3.48 -0.39
N GLY A 19 -4.40 4.75 -0.25
CA GLY A 19 -3.23 5.20 0.51
C GLY A 19 -1.89 4.86 -0.15
N PRO A 20 -0.78 5.17 0.53
CA PRO A 20 0.59 4.91 0.08
C PRO A 20 0.96 3.43 0.26
N GLU A 21 0.54 2.58 -0.66
CA GLU A 21 0.68 1.14 -0.58
C GLU A 21 1.69 0.62 -1.61
N VAL A 22 2.64 -0.19 -1.15
CA VAL A 22 3.52 -0.99 -2.03
C VAL A 22 2.89 -2.37 -2.21
N ARG A 23 2.87 -2.86 -3.45
CA ARG A 23 2.40 -4.20 -3.79
C ARG A 23 3.38 -4.95 -4.66
N THR A 24 3.34 -6.27 -4.64
CA THR A 24 3.93 -7.09 -5.69
C THR A 24 3.17 -6.87 -7.00
N THR A 25 3.83 -7.09 -8.13
CA THR A 25 3.20 -6.97 -9.45
C THR A 25 2.41 -8.22 -9.84
N GLY A 26 1.92 -8.28 -11.08
CA GLY A 26 1.25 -9.45 -11.62
C GLY A 26 2.14 -10.69 -11.66
N LEU A 27 1.51 -11.86 -11.58
CA LEU A 27 2.13 -13.14 -11.87
C LEU A 27 1.05 -14.11 -12.37
N ASP A 28 1.43 -15.02 -13.27
CA ASP A 28 0.47 -15.91 -13.94
C ASP A 28 -0.07 -17.01 -13.02
N THR A 29 0.80 -17.55 -12.17
CA THR A 29 0.46 -18.62 -11.23
C THR A 29 1.12 -18.39 -9.88
N PRO A 30 0.47 -18.73 -8.76
CA PRO A 30 1.08 -18.61 -7.44
C PRO A 30 2.43 -19.32 -7.37
N ILE A 31 3.38 -18.70 -6.68
CA ILE A 31 4.74 -19.23 -6.49
C ILE A 31 4.89 -19.70 -5.06
N HIS A 32 5.21 -20.96 -4.87
CA HIS A 32 5.54 -21.48 -3.55
C HIS A 32 7.02 -21.23 -3.24
N TYR A 33 7.33 -20.49 -2.17
CA TYR A 33 8.65 -20.32 -1.61
C TYR A 33 8.83 -21.22 -0.38
N LYS A 34 10.06 -21.66 -0.19
CA LYS A 34 10.51 -22.36 1.03
C LYS A 34 11.52 -21.51 1.77
N ALA A 35 11.57 -21.65 3.08
CA ALA A 35 12.62 -21.05 3.88
C ALA A 35 14.00 -21.35 3.29
N GLY A 36 14.80 -20.30 3.07
CA GLY A 36 16.11 -20.38 2.41
C GLY A 36 16.11 -20.09 0.91
N ASP A 37 14.95 -20.07 0.24
CA ASP A 37 14.89 -19.65 -1.17
C ASP A 37 15.34 -18.20 -1.32
N VAL A 38 16.08 -17.91 -2.40
CA VAL A 38 16.61 -16.56 -2.67
C VAL A 38 15.91 -15.98 -3.89
N VAL A 39 15.52 -14.71 -3.78
CA VAL A 39 14.85 -13.95 -4.83
C VAL A 39 15.50 -12.59 -5.02
N LYS A 40 15.46 -12.06 -6.26
CA LYS A 40 15.86 -10.69 -6.60
C LYS A 40 14.64 -9.80 -6.59
N ILE A 41 14.68 -8.68 -5.87
CA ILE A 41 13.57 -7.74 -5.75
C ILE A 41 13.92 -6.44 -6.50
N PHE A 42 12.98 -5.99 -7.34
CA PHE A 42 13.11 -4.77 -8.13
C PHE A 42 11.89 -3.87 -7.98
N GLY A 43 12.11 -2.56 -8.01
CA GLY A 43 11.05 -1.56 -8.13
C GLY A 43 10.64 -1.36 -9.60
N ARG A 44 9.89 -2.31 -10.18
CA ARG A 44 9.48 -2.29 -11.59
C ARG A 44 7.97 -2.52 -11.73
N PRO A 45 7.15 -1.47 -11.57
CA PRO A 45 5.68 -1.60 -11.54
C PRO A 45 5.07 -2.18 -12.82
N GLU A 46 5.78 -2.04 -13.96
CA GLU A 46 5.30 -2.49 -15.28
C GLU A 46 5.73 -3.92 -15.65
N MET A 47 6.49 -4.57 -14.77
CA MET A 47 7.02 -5.92 -15.02
C MET A 47 6.35 -6.94 -14.11
N ASP A 48 5.95 -8.07 -14.69
CA ASP A 48 5.40 -9.17 -13.91
C ASP A 48 6.47 -9.85 -13.04
N THR A 49 6.02 -10.39 -11.92
CA THR A 49 6.82 -11.18 -11.00
C THR A 49 7.01 -12.59 -11.55
N SER A 50 8.17 -13.18 -11.30
CA SER A 50 8.50 -14.58 -11.58
C SER A 50 9.18 -15.23 -10.37
N ARG A 51 9.46 -16.55 -10.44
CA ARG A 51 10.04 -17.28 -9.29
C ARG A 51 11.33 -16.67 -8.76
N ASP A 52 12.21 -16.21 -9.66
CA ASP A 52 13.53 -15.70 -9.27
C ASP A 52 13.57 -14.17 -9.17
N ILE A 53 12.52 -13.50 -9.66
CA ILE A 53 12.42 -12.04 -9.73
C ILE A 53 11.07 -11.60 -9.20
N LEU A 54 11.09 -10.93 -8.07
CA LEU A 54 9.93 -10.30 -7.47
C LEU A 54 9.95 -8.82 -7.83
N ASN A 55 8.95 -8.35 -8.56
CA ASN A 55 8.78 -6.95 -8.88
C ASN A 55 7.74 -6.31 -7.95
N VAL A 56 8.01 -5.07 -7.53
CA VAL A 56 7.12 -4.29 -6.68
C VAL A 56 6.73 -2.97 -7.34
N THR A 57 5.60 -2.42 -6.92
CA THR A 57 5.04 -1.17 -7.46
C THR A 57 5.78 0.10 -7.06
N TYR A 58 6.73 0.01 -6.14
CA TYR A 58 7.53 1.14 -5.66
C TYR A 58 8.91 1.17 -6.33
N PRO A 59 9.18 2.13 -7.24
CA PRO A 59 10.43 2.17 -8.01
C PRO A 59 11.68 2.35 -7.16
N ASP A 60 11.57 3.10 -6.07
CA ASP A 60 12.72 3.47 -5.21
C ASP A 60 12.95 2.50 -4.05
N ILE A 61 12.37 1.29 -4.10
CA ILE A 61 12.50 0.27 -3.03
C ILE A 61 13.95 0.02 -2.61
N THR A 62 14.89 0.05 -3.56
CA THR A 62 16.32 -0.18 -3.28
C THR A 62 17.01 0.99 -2.59
N LYS A 63 16.41 2.18 -2.60
CA LYS A 63 16.96 3.36 -1.90
C LYS A 63 16.59 3.36 -0.42
N ASP A 64 15.34 2.94 -0.12
CA ASP A 64 14.80 3.02 1.23
C ASP A 64 15.09 1.77 2.05
N VAL A 65 15.18 0.60 1.39
CA VAL A 65 15.38 -0.70 2.06
C VAL A 65 16.85 -1.09 2.12
N LYS A 66 17.32 -1.52 3.30
CA LYS A 66 18.70 -1.83 3.62
C LYS A 66 18.93 -3.33 3.81
N VAL A 67 20.20 -3.71 3.78
CA VAL A 67 20.60 -5.07 4.16
C VAL A 67 20.26 -5.31 5.63
N GLY A 68 19.58 -6.41 5.91
CA GLY A 68 19.13 -6.79 7.23
C GLY A 68 17.65 -6.44 7.52
N ASP A 69 17.00 -5.68 6.65
CA ASP A 69 15.57 -5.41 6.77
C ASP A 69 14.73 -6.63 6.40
N ASP A 70 13.55 -6.72 6.98
CA ASP A 70 12.53 -7.70 6.64
C ASP A 70 11.52 -7.09 5.65
N ILE A 71 11.24 -7.82 4.58
CA ILE A 71 10.19 -7.49 3.61
C ILE A 71 9.05 -8.47 3.81
N LEU A 72 7.96 -7.98 4.40
CA LEU A 72 6.76 -8.76 4.68
C LEU A 72 5.79 -8.66 3.50
N ILE A 73 5.32 -9.79 3.01
CA ILE A 73 4.37 -9.87 1.90
C ILE A 73 3.10 -10.55 2.38
N ASP A 74 1.93 -10.06 1.87
CA ASP A 74 0.59 -10.58 2.21
C ASP A 74 0.38 -10.64 3.73
N ASP A 75 0.52 -9.47 4.37
CA ASP A 75 0.37 -9.28 5.82
C ASP A 75 1.31 -10.18 6.66
N GLY A 76 2.50 -10.48 6.12
CA GLY A 76 3.53 -11.29 6.77
C GLY A 76 3.37 -12.80 6.56
N THR A 77 2.50 -13.24 5.65
CA THR A 77 2.41 -14.65 5.23
C THR A 77 3.72 -15.14 4.64
N LEU A 78 4.45 -14.27 3.94
CA LEU A 78 5.83 -14.46 3.51
C LEU A 78 6.72 -13.38 4.09
N ASP A 79 7.87 -13.80 4.63
CA ASP A 79 8.92 -12.94 5.17
C ASP A 79 10.22 -13.17 4.39
N PHE A 80 10.80 -12.08 3.85
CA PHE A 80 12.05 -12.08 3.12
C PHE A 80 13.07 -11.17 3.81
N LYS A 81 14.19 -11.73 4.28
CA LYS A 81 15.32 -10.99 4.81
C LYS A 81 16.21 -10.48 3.68
N VAL A 82 16.47 -9.17 3.62
CA VAL A 82 17.40 -8.59 2.65
C VAL A 82 18.82 -8.97 3.03
N ILE A 83 19.50 -9.69 2.15
CA ILE A 83 20.89 -10.17 2.34
C ILE A 83 21.91 -9.37 1.54
N GLU A 84 21.47 -8.67 0.48
CA GLU A 84 22.34 -7.81 -0.34
C GLU A 84 21.52 -6.67 -0.96
N ASN A 85 22.13 -5.48 -1.09
CA ASN A 85 21.61 -4.36 -1.86
C ASN A 85 22.68 -3.91 -2.86
N THR A 86 22.46 -4.17 -4.15
CA THR A 86 23.42 -3.85 -5.22
C THR A 86 23.18 -2.46 -5.83
N GLY A 87 22.24 -1.69 -5.31
CA GLY A 87 21.76 -0.43 -5.86
C GLY A 87 20.58 -0.61 -6.82
N PRO A 88 20.71 -1.34 -7.95
CA PRO A 88 19.60 -1.56 -8.87
C PRO A 88 18.61 -2.65 -8.41
N MET A 89 19.00 -3.52 -7.46
CA MET A 89 18.14 -4.58 -6.93
C MET A 89 18.51 -4.94 -5.49
N LEU A 90 17.53 -5.49 -4.77
CA LEU A 90 17.77 -6.20 -3.51
C LEU A 90 17.88 -7.70 -3.81
N VAL A 91 18.70 -8.40 -3.02
CA VAL A 91 18.70 -9.86 -2.93
C VAL A 91 18.15 -10.21 -1.57
N ALA A 92 17.10 -11.02 -1.53
CA ALA A 92 16.43 -11.37 -0.28
C ALA A 92 16.20 -12.87 -0.16
N GLN A 93 16.24 -13.39 1.07
CA GLN A 93 16.07 -14.79 1.40
C GLN A 93 14.77 -15.00 2.17
N ALA A 94 13.94 -15.95 1.71
CA ALA A 94 12.72 -16.34 2.41
C ALA A 94 13.06 -16.91 3.80
N GLN A 95 12.36 -16.43 4.83
CA GLN A 95 12.53 -16.86 6.21
C GLN A 95 11.54 -17.96 6.59
N ASN A 96 10.45 -18.09 5.83
CA ASN A 96 9.41 -19.10 6.05
C ASN A 96 8.90 -19.66 4.72
N ASP A 97 8.15 -20.75 4.82
CA ASP A 97 7.44 -21.32 3.69
C ASP A 97 6.14 -20.57 3.46
N GLY A 98 5.75 -20.36 2.19
CA GLY A 98 4.48 -19.72 1.86
C GLY A 98 4.24 -19.55 0.36
N ASP A 99 3.02 -19.16 0.01
CA ASP A 99 2.60 -18.97 -1.38
C ASP A 99 2.47 -17.48 -1.71
N LEU A 100 3.16 -17.04 -2.75
CA LEU A 100 3.03 -15.69 -3.30
C LEU A 100 1.94 -15.66 -4.37
N GLY A 101 0.88 -14.88 -4.13
CA GLY A 101 -0.11 -14.50 -5.13
C GLY A 101 0.22 -13.17 -5.81
N ALA A 102 -0.52 -12.84 -6.88
CA ALA A 102 -0.40 -11.55 -7.57
C ALA A 102 -0.89 -10.38 -6.70
N HIS A 103 -0.28 -9.21 -6.88
CA HIS A 103 -0.71 -7.93 -6.28
C HIS A 103 -0.84 -7.94 -4.75
N LYS A 104 0.02 -8.70 -4.06
CA LYS A 104 0.04 -8.79 -2.60
C LYS A 104 0.68 -7.55 -1.97
N SER A 105 0.20 -7.16 -0.78
CA SER A 105 0.79 -6.08 0.02
C SER A 105 2.26 -6.35 0.32
N VAL A 106 3.06 -5.29 0.34
CA VAL A 106 4.48 -5.33 0.72
C VAL A 106 4.69 -4.31 1.82
N ASN A 107 5.22 -4.73 2.94
CA ASN A 107 5.55 -3.89 4.08
C ASN A 107 7.02 -4.11 4.50
N VAL A 108 7.70 -3.03 4.90
CA VAL A 108 9.07 -3.06 5.42
C VAL A 108 9.05 -2.44 6.81
N PRO A 109 8.91 -3.23 7.87
CA PRO A 109 8.81 -2.70 9.23
C PRO A 109 10.06 -1.92 9.64
N GLY A 110 9.84 -0.72 10.18
CA GLY A 110 10.93 0.14 10.69
C GLY A 110 11.58 1.04 9.64
N GLU A 111 11.29 0.87 8.35
CA GLU A 111 11.79 1.75 7.30
C GLU A 111 10.68 2.68 6.79
N HIS A 112 11.06 3.94 6.57
CA HIS A 112 10.16 4.93 5.98
C HIS A 112 10.17 4.78 4.45
N ILE A 113 9.01 4.47 3.88
CA ILE A 113 8.83 4.41 2.42
C ILE A 113 8.33 5.77 1.94
N ASP A 114 9.12 6.45 1.10
CA ASP A 114 8.81 7.80 0.62
C ASP A 114 7.73 7.80 -0.47
N LEU A 115 6.50 7.52 -0.04
CA LEU A 115 5.30 7.56 -0.88
C LEU A 115 4.41 8.74 -0.48
N PRO A 116 3.76 9.42 -1.45
CA PRO A 116 2.82 10.48 -1.15
C PRO A 116 1.62 9.94 -0.35
N ALA A 117 1.14 10.69 0.63
CA ALA A 117 -0.02 10.31 1.45
C ALA A 117 -1.28 10.00 0.62
N LEU A 118 -1.45 10.72 -0.49
CA LEU A 118 -2.59 10.57 -1.41
C LEU A 118 -2.09 10.38 -2.84
N THR A 119 -2.55 9.32 -3.47
CA THR A 119 -2.38 9.15 -4.92
C THR A 119 -3.30 10.11 -5.68
N ASP A 120 -3.03 10.33 -6.98
CA ASP A 120 -3.94 11.12 -7.83
C ASP A 120 -5.34 10.49 -7.93
N LYS A 121 -5.43 9.16 -7.82
CA LYS A 121 -6.70 8.45 -7.75
C LYS A 121 -7.44 8.78 -6.45
N ASP A 122 -6.74 8.80 -5.32
CA ASP A 122 -7.35 9.15 -4.03
C ASP A 122 -7.88 10.58 -4.06
N LYS A 123 -7.11 11.53 -4.57
CA LYS A 123 -7.55 12.93 -4.72
C LYS A 123 -8.82 13.04 -5.57
N ARG A 124 -8.91 12.30 -6.69
CA ARG A 124 -10.12 12.27 -7.53
C ARG A 124 -11.31 11.64 -6.79
N ASN A 125 -11.06 10.56 -6.05
CA ASN A 125 -12.11 9.88 -5.28
C ASN A 125 -12.62 10.74 -4.13
N ILE A 126 -11.75 11.50 -3.45
CA ILE A 126 -12.16 12.47 -2.41
C ILE A 126 -13.05 13.56 -3.01
N LYS A 127 -12.68 14.13 -4.17
CA LYS A 127 -13.52 15.11 -4.86
C LYS A 127 -14.88 14.55 -5.28
N LEU A 128 -14.91 13.31 -5.74
CA LEU A 128 -16.17 12.60 -6.03
C LEU A 128 -17.00 12.41 -4.75
N ALA A 129 -16.36 12.01 -3.65
CA ALA A 129 -17.01 11.86 -2.35
C ALA A 129 -17.71 13.15 -1.91
N ILE A 130 -17.02 14.27 -2.06
CA ILE A 130 -17.57 15.60 -1.76
C ILE A 130 -18.80 15.90 -2.63
N SER A 131 -18.70 15.68 -3.94
CA SER A 131 -19.80 15.93 -4.89
C SER A 131 -21.03 15.04 -4.66
N GLU A 132 -20.85 13.86 -4.09
CA GLU A 132 -21.91 12.89 -3.79
C GLU A 132 -22.40 12.97 -2.32
N ASN A 133 -21.91 13.94 -1.54
CA ASN A 133 -22.26 14.16 -0.13
C ASN A 133 -22.17 12.87 0.70
N ILE A 134 -21.03 12.17 0.64
CA ILE A 134 -20.80 11.01 1.50
C ILE A 134 -20.41 11.47 2.91
N ASP A 135 -20.46 10.55 3.88
CA ASP A 135 -20.35 10.91 5.30
C ASP A 135 -18.93 10.76 5.83
N PHE A 136 -18.17 9.76 5.32
CA PHE A 136 -16.86 9.41 5.87
C PHE A 136 -15.85 9.10 4.76
N ILE A 137 -14.58 9.43 5.03
CA ILE A 137 -13.41 8.97 4.29
C ILE A 137 -12.55 8.17 5.24
N ALA A 138 -12.35 6.86 4.98
CA ALA A 138 -11.33 6.07 5.65
C ALA A 138 -10.00 6.27 4.91
N HIS A 139 -9.04 6.90 5.59
CA HIS A 139 -7.71 7.17 5.04
C HIS A 139 -6.76 6.06 5.43
N SER A 140 -6.35 5.24 4.45
CA SER A 140 -5.51 4.07 4.66
C SER A 140 -4.04 4.43 4.87
N PHE A 141 -3.34 3.61 5.64
CA PHE A 141 -1.89 3.69 5.88
C PHE A 141 -1.42 5.06 6.40
N VAL A 142 -2.18 5.66 7.31
CA VAL A 142 -1.77 6.93 7.95
C VAL A 142 -0.47 6.71 8.73
N ARG A 143 0.55 7.52 8.42
CA ARG A 143 1.89 7.49 9.04
C ARG A 143 2.14 8.69 9.94
N SER A 144 1.38 9.79 9.72
CA SER A 144 1.62 11.04 10.42
C SER A 144 0.40 11.97 10.39
N ALA A 145 0.42 12.99 11.23
CA ALA A 145 -0.56 14.08 11.16
C ALA A 145 -0.57 14.80 9.81
N ALA A 146 0.56 14.84 9.08
CA ALA A 146 0.65 15.45 7.76
C ALA A 146 -0.18 14.65 6.73
N ASP A 147 -0.23 13.32 6.83
CA ASP A 147 -1.05 12.48 5.96
C ASP A 147 -2.55 12.79 6.14
N VAL A 148 -2.99 12.92 7.39
CA VAL A 148 -4.39 13.31 7.70
C VAL A 148 -4.67 14.71 7.19
N LYS A 149 -3.71 15.64 7.39
CA LYS A 149 -3.85 17.02 6.92
C LYS A 149 -3.98 17.10 5.40
N ALA A 150 -3.32 16.25 4.64
CA ALA A 150 -3.45 16.21 3.18
C ALA A 150 -4.88 15.92 2.71
N VAL A 151 -5.64 15.09 3.44
CA VAL A 151 -7.08 14.88 3.20
C VAL A 151 -7.87 16.10 3.66
N GLN A 152 -7.60 16.61 4.86
CA GLN A 152 -8.33 17.74 5.44
C GLN A 152 -8.21 18.97 4.55
N ASP A 153 -7.02 19.27 3.99
CA ASP A 153 -6.82 20.43 3.12
C ASP A 153 -7.72 20.39 1.87
N ILE A 154 -7.97 19.18 1.32
CA ILE A 154 -8.94 19.03 0.22
C ILE A 154 -10.37 19.27 0.71
N LEU A 155 -10.75 18.76 1.86
CA LEU A 155 -12.08 18.98 2.42
C LEU A 155 -12.32 20.46 2.72
N ASP A 156 -11.34 21.15 3.27
CA ASP A 156 -11.40 22.58 3.58
C ASP A 156 -11.51 23.43 2.31
N GLU A 157 -10.76 23.09 1.24
CA GLU A 157 -10.85 23.75 -0.07
C GLU A 157 -12.28 23.76 -0.62
N TYR A 158 -13.02 22.66 -0.39
CA TYR A 158 -14.39 22.48 -0.87
C TYR A 158 -15.46 22.76 0.20
N HIS A 159 -15.09 23.26 1.38
CA HIS A 159 -15.99 23.50 2.52
C HIS A 159 -16.84 22.28 2.88
N SER A 160 -16.23 21.11 2.91
CA SER A 160 -16.89 19.83 3.13
C SER A 160 -16.84 19.39 4.60
N ASP A 161 -17.98 18.93 5.13
CA ASP A 161 -18.11 18.42 6.50
C ASP A 161 -17.83 16.90 6.63
N ILE A 162 -17.35 16.23 5.58
CA ILE A 162 -16.99 14.81 5.59
C ILE A 162 -16.00 14.54 6.71
N LYS A 163 -16.23 13.44 7.46
CA LYS A 163 -15.35 13.06 8.57
C LYS A 163 -14.27 12.10 8.10
N ILE A 164 -13.05 12.31 8.60
CA ILE A 164 -11.90 11.46 8.32
C ILE A 164 -11.78 10.39 9.39
N ILE A 165 -11.62 9.14 8.97
CA ILE A 165 -11.26 7.99 9.80
C ILE A 165 -9.82 7.63 9.44
N SER A 166 -8.88 7.91 10.33
CA SER A 166 -7.46 7.55 10.14
C SER A 166 -7.25 6.08 10.44
N LYS A 167 -6.78 5.31 9.46
CA LYS A 167 -6.45 3.89 9.62
C LYS A 167 -4.97 3.76 9.97
N ILE A 168 -4.69 3.35 11.20
CA ILE A 168 -3.33 3.11 11.69
C ILE A 168 -3.00 1.64 11.40
N GLU A 169 -2.25 1.40 10.33
CA GLU A 169 -1.98 0.08 9.75
C GLU A 169 -0.48 -0.23 9.66
N ASN A 170 0.35 0.65 10.22
CA ASN A 170 1.81 0.52 10.27
C ASN A 170 2.36 1.07 11.59
N GLN A 171 3.66 0.91 11.82
CA GLN A 171 4.32 1.33 13.07
C GLN A 171 4.61 2.84 13.16
N GLU A 172 4.51 3.58 12.07
CA GLU A 172 4.75 5.03 12.05
C GLU A 172 3.53 5.84 12.51
N GLY A 173 2.31 5.30 12.33
CA GLY A 173 1.02 5.94 12.61
C GLY A 173 0.59 6.01 14.06
#